data_8718fa98e801aacd8d1da90d4d267621
#
_entry.id   8718fa98e801aacd8d1da90d4d267621
#
_cell.length_a   1.000
_cell.length_b   1.000
_cell.length_c   1.000
_cell.angle_alpha   90.00
_cell.angle_beta   90.00
_cell.angle_gamma   90.00
#
_symmetry.space_group_name_H-M   'P 1'
#
loop_
_entity.id
_entity.type
_entity.pdbx_description
1 polymer ?
#
loop_
_entity_poly.entity_id
_entity_poly.type
_entity_poly.pdbx_seq_one_letter_code
_entity_poly.pdbx_strand_id
1 'polypeptide(L)'
;SIYARVDNPTVDGFCKRLAVLEGAEACEATASGMGAILSTLMAHCQAGDRVLMSTGVFGATLNLVKNFFIKYGLEIELLSPTDLHAWERALSRPAKLAYCETPSNPTIEIVDIQSLSNLCRAHECLFVVDNCFMTPVLQKPLALGADLVIHSATKYLDGQGRVLGGAVLGRADLVEPVTSFIRSGGVTMSAFNAWVFLKGLETLDIRMKAHSDNALELARWLEQQPQVERVNYAGLDSHPQKQLIERQMKAGGGVLSFTLKNGSREDAWAFLNATCLMSLTANLGDVKTTVCHPATSTHGRLDAADRQLMGISEHMIRIAVGLESVEDLIQDCERGFSALTCQD
;
A
#
# COMPACT_ATOMS: atom_id res chain seq x y z
N SER A 1 6.14 -6.74 32.24
CA SER A 1 7.18 -6.41 31.25
C SER A 1 8.57 -6.50 31.89
N ILE A 2 9.45 -7.28 31.30
CA ILE A 2 10.81 -7.48 31.82
C ILE A 2 11.83 -6.73 30.96
N TYR A 3 11.59 -6.63 29.66
CA TYR A 3 12.51 -6.04 28.70
C TYR A 3 11.78 -5.49 27.47
N ALA A 4 11.98 -4.21 27.14
CA ALA A 4 11.17 -3.47 26.18
C ALA A 4 11.18 -4.05 24.73
N ARG A 5 12.25 -4.79 24.34
CA ARG A 5 12.30 -5.51 23.05
C ARG A 5 11.35 -6.72 23.03
N VAL A 6 11.08 -7.31 24.18
CA VAL A 6 10.25 -8.53 24.28
C VAL A 6 8.79 -8.17 24.47
N ASP A 7 8.52 -7.19 25.33
CA ASP A 7 7.17 -6.70 25.59
C ASP A 7 7.22 -5.25 26.13
N ASN A 8 6.25 -4.42 25.73
CA ASN A 8 6.10 -3.06 26.23
C ASN A 8 4.61 -2.67 26.26
N PRO A 9 4.08 -2.19 27.40
CA PRO A 9 2.64 -1.89 27.54
C PRO A 9 2.10 -0.88 26.52
N THR A 10 2.92 0.08 26.09
CA THR A 10 2.51 1.08 25.09
C THR A 10 2.40 0.44 23.68
N VAL A 11 3.35 -0.44 23.33
CA VAL A 11 3.30 -1.22 22.09
C VAL A 11 2.11 -2.16 22.10
N ASP A 12 1.87 -2.86 23.21
CA ASP A 12 0.70 -3.74 23.40
C ASP A 12 -0.62 -2.97 23.26
N GLY A 13 -0.66 -1.74 23.77
CA GLY A 13 -1.83 -0.85 23.64
C GLY A 13 -2.12 -0.52 22.17
N PHE A 14 -1.10 -0.22 21.39
CA PHE A 14 -1.23 -0.02 19.94
C PHE A 14 -1.71 -1.30 19.23
N CYS A 15 -1.08 -2.44 19.50
CA CYS A 15 -1.44 -3.73 18.91
C CYS A 15 -2.90 -4.10 19.21
N LYS A 16 -3.34 -3.98 20.46
CA LYS A 16 -4.73 -4.28 20.87
C LYS A 16 -5.74 -3.39 20.17
N ARG A 17 -5.46 -2.08 20.08
CA ARG A 17 -6.36 -1.15 19.39
C ARG A 17 -6.45 -1.44 17.89
N LEU A 18 -5.32 -1.67 17.24
CA LEU A 18 -5.29 -1.96 15.80
C LEU A 18 -5.95 -3.32 15.49
N ALA A 19 -5.75 -4.34 16.34
CA ALA A 19 -6.43 -5.64 16.22
C ALA A 19 -7.96 -5.49 16.25
N VAL A 20 -8.48 -4.70 17.19
CA VAL A 20 -9.94 -4.42 17.25
C VAL A 20 -10.43 -3.72 15.99
N LEU A 21 -9.69 -2.73 15.48
CA LEU A 21 -10.07 -2.01 14.27
C LEU A 21 -10.08 -2.92 13.04
N GLU A 22 -9.10 -3.81 12.89
CA GLU A 22 -9.00 -4.74 11.76
C GLU A 22 -9.94 -5.95 11.92
N GLY A 23 -10.37 -6.28 13.14
CA GLY A 23 -11.11 -7.49 13.46
C GLY A 23 -10.22 -8.72 13.57
N ALA A 24 -8.97 -8.54 14.01
CA ALA A 24 -7.97 -9.58 14.18
C ALA A 24 -7.98 -10.16 15.61
N GLU A 25 -7.60 -11.43 15.76
CA GLU A 25 -7.38 -12.07 17.06
C GLU A 25 -6.08 -11.60 17.73
N ALA A 26 -5.04 -11.34 16.92
CA ALA A 26 -3.73 -10.90 17.37
C ALA A 26 -3.13 -9.86 16.42
N CYS A 27 -2.20 -9.07 16.98
CA CYS A 27 -1.41 -8.09 16.27
C CYS A 27 0.01 -8.07 16.85
N GLU A 28 1.01 -8.03 16.00
CA GLU A 28 2.39 -7.81 16.38
C GLU A 28 2.95 -6.58 15.66
N ALA A 29 3.57 -5.68 16.44
CA ALA A 29 4.11 -4.42 15.95
C ALA A 29 5.58 -4.53 15.53
N THR A 30 5.96 -3.85 14.45
CA THR A 30 7.30 -3.86 13.88
C THR A 30 7.87 -2.45 13.73
N ALA A 31 9.19 -2.34 13.59
CA ALA A 31 9.89 -1.07 13.41
C ALA A 31 9.51 -0.32 12.11
N SER A 32 8.95 -1.01 11.12
CA SER A 32 8.51 -0.45 9.84
C SER A 32 7.57 -1.40 9.10
N GLY A 33 6.84 -0.92 8.09
CA GLY A 33 6.06 -1.78 7.21
C GLY A 33 6.91 -2.84 6.50
N MET A 34 8.12 -2.48 6.03
CA MET A 34 9.07 -3.45 5.47
C MET A 34 9.52 -4.49 6.51
N GLY A 35 9.64 -4.09 7.78
CA GLY A 35 9.89 -5.01 8.89
C GLY A 35 8.74 -6.00 9.09
N ALA A 36 7.50 -5.57 8.90
CA ALA A 36 6.34 -6.48 8.95
C ALA A 36 6.36 -7.50 7.82
N ILE A 37 6.64 -7.07 6.58
CA ILE A 37 6.78 -7.97 5.42
C ILE A 37 7.93 -8.97 5.64
N LEU A 38 9.11 -8.48 6.01
CA LEU A 38 10.28 -9.31 6.32
C LEU A 38 9.94 -10.36 7.37
N SER A 39 9.35 -9.94 8.49
CA SER A 39 9.03 -10.82 9.62
C SER A 39 8.00 -11.88 9.23
N THR A 40 7.02 -11.53 8.42
CA THR A 40 6.00 -12.47 7.92
C THR A 40 6.63 -13.54 7.02
N LEU A 41 7.47 -13.15 6.07
CA LEU A 41 8.16 -14.10 5.18
C LEU A 41 9.12 -15.00 5.96
N MET A 42 9.90 -14.44 6.87
CA MET A 42 10.85 -15.21 7.70
C MET A 42 10.17 -16.16 8.68
N ALA A 43 8.98 -15.83 9.16
CA ALA A 43 8.23 -16.65 10.10
C ALA A 43 7.50 -17.82 9.42
N HIS A 44 7.07 -17.65 8.17
CA HIS A 44 6.19 -18.60 7.50
C HIS A 44 6.85 -19.35 6.34
N CYS A 45 7.99 -18.89 5.83
CA CYS A 45 8.65 -19.49 4.67
C CYS A 45 10.05 -20.01 5.04
N GLN A 46 10.47 -21.07 4.35
CA GLN A 46 11.81 -21.64 4.44
C GLN A 46 12.39 -21.87 3.03
N ALA A 47 13.66 -22.21 2.97
CA ALA A 47 14.31 -22.55 1.69
C ALA A 47 13.57 -23.67 0.96
N GLY A 48 13.30 -23.48 -0.32
CA GLY A 48 12.51 -24.38 -1.14
C GLY A 48 11.02 -24.04 -1.23
N ASP A 49 10.51 -23.15 -0.37
CA ASP A 49 9.12 -22.72 -0.45
C ASP A 49 8.89 -21.79 -1.65
N ARG A 50 7.71 -21.93 -2.24
CA ARG A 50 7.24 -21.08 -3.33
C ARG A 50 6.29 -20.02 -2.80
N VAL A 51 6.52 -18.77 -3.18
CA VAL A 51 5.72 -17.60 -2.82
C VAL A 51 5.14 -16.97 -4.08
N LEU A 52 3.83 -16.84 -4.13
CA LEU A 52 3.11 -16.11 -5.16
C LEU A 52 2.96 -14.66 -4.75
N MET A 53 3.30 -13.72 -5.60
CA MET A 53 3.26 -12.30 -5.26
C MET A 53 2.63 -11.48 -6.39
N SER A 54 1.75 -10.56 -6.03
CA SER A 54 1.20 -9.59 -6.98
C SER A 54 2.28 -8.69 -7.54
N THR A 55 2.25 -8.40 -8.84
CA THR A 55 3.11 -7.37 -9.46
C THR A 55 2.79 -5.96 -8.96
N GLY A 56 1.57 -5.72 -8.45
CA GLY A 56 1.14 -4.42 -7.92
C GLY A 56 1.64 -4.06 -6.52
N VAL A 57 2.65 -4.76 -5.98
CA VAL A 57 3.22 -4.48 -4.65
C VAL A 57 4.20 -3.31 -4.68
N PHE A 58 4.43 -2.71 -3.53
CA PHE A 58 5.43 -1.65 -3.37
C PHE A 58 6.82 -2.08 -3.90
N GLY A 59 7.49 -1.20 -4.65
CA GLY A 59 8.77 -1.51 -5.29
C GLY A 59 9.86 -2.03 -4.34
N ALA A 60 9.89 -1.57 -3.08
CA ALA A 60 10.84 -2.10 -2.10
C ALA A 60 10.51 -3.54 -1.67
N THR A 61 9.23 -3.94 -1.67
CA THR A 61 8.83 -5.34 -1.42
C THR A 61 9.35 -6.25 -2.52
N LEU A 62 9.15 -5.85 -3.78
CA LEU A 62 9.67 -6.59 -4.93
C LEU A 62 11.21 -6.69 -4.87
N ASN A 63 11.88 -5.58 -4.54
CA ASN A 63 13.34 -5.54 -4.38
C ASN A 63 13.82 -6.45 -3.24
N LEU A 64 13.11 -6.50 -2.12
CA LEU A 64 13.41 -7.38 -1.00
C LEU A 64 13.38 -8.85 -1.42
N VAL A 65 12.32 -9.29 -2.10
CA VAL A 65 12.19 -10.70 -2.49
C VAL A 65 13.18 -11.08 -3.59
N LYS A 66 13.35 -10.26 -4.63
CA LYS A 66 14.26 -10.54 -5.76
C LYS A 66 15.74 -10.54 -5.33
N ASN A 67 16.16 -9.62 -4.48
CA ASN A 67 17.57 -9.44 -4.15
C ASN A 67 18.02 -10.21 -2.90
N PHE A 68 17.10 -10.60 -2.04
CA PHE A 68 17.44 -11.28 -0.79
C PHE A 68 16.78 -12.66 -0.69
N PHE A 69 15.47 -12.78 -0.73
CA PHE A 69 14.82 -14.06 -0.47
C PHE A 69 15.13 -15.14 -1.51
N ILE A 70 15.29 -14.79 -2.79
CA ILE A 70 15.74 -15.74 -3.82
C ILE A 70 17.12 -16.33 -3.46
N LYS A 71 18.01 -15.52 -2.91
CA LYS A 71 19.35 -16.01 -2.48
C LYS A 71 19.28 -17.02 -1.31
N TYR A 72 18.21 -16.95 -0.52
CA TYR A 72 17.95 -17.90 0.56
C TYR A 72 17.01 -19.05 0.16
N GLY A 73 16.80 -19.22 -1.14
CA GLY A 73 16.14 -20.39 -1.71
C GLY A 73 14.63 -20.31 -1.81
N LEU A 74 14.00 -19.13 -1.69
CA LEU A 74 12.58 -18.99 -2.02
C LEU A 74 12.39 -18.93 -3.54
N GLU A 75 11.38 -19.65 -4.04
CA GLU A 75 10.88 -19.51 -5.41
C GLU A 75 9.82 -18.41 -5.44
N ILE A 76 10.05 -17.32 -6.18
CA ILE A 76 9.11 -16.19 -6.28
C ILE A 76 8.46 -16.20 -7.65
N GLU A 77 7.13 -16.24 -7.68
CA GLU A 77 6.33 -16.10 -8.91
C GLU A 77 5.48 -14.84 -8.84
N LEU A 78 5.62 -13.96 -9.86
CA LEU A 78 4.93 -12.69 -9.95
C LEU A 78 3.68 -12.84 -10.82
N LEU A 79 2.54 -12.36 -10.32
CA LEU A 79 1.24 -12.50 -10.95
C LEU A 79 0.52 -11.14 -11.02
N SER A 80 -0.23 -10.92 -12.10
CA SER A 80 -1.06 -9.72 -12.21
C SER A 80 -2.11 -9.66 -11.09
N PRO A 81 -2.32 -8.50 -10.44
CA PRO A 81 -3.33 -8.35 -9.39
C PRO A 81 -4.76 -8.60 -9.87
N THR A 82 -5.02 -8.45 -11.18
CA THR A 82 -6.36 -8.51 -11.78
C THR A 82 -6.65 -9.82 -12.52
N ASP A 83 -5.64 -10.69 -12.75
CA ASP A 83 -5.80 -11.96 -13.44
C ASP A 83 -5.99 -13.13 -12.47
N LEU A 84 -7.20 -13.31 -11.96
CA LEU A 84 -7.54 -14.40 -11.04
C LEU A 84 -7.28 -15.79 -11.65
N HIS A 85 -7.40 -15.94 -12.98
CA HIS A 85 -7.08 -17.21 -13.64
C HIS A 85 -5.58 -17.51 -13.62
N ALA A 86 -4.71 -16.51 -13.69
CA ALA A 86 -3.28 -16.71 -13.50
C ALA A 86 -2.97 -17.21 -12.08
N TRP A 87 -3.62 -16.66 -11.06
CA TRP A 87 -3.49 -17.12 -9.67
C TRP A 87 -3.98 -18.57 -9.52
N GLU A 88 -5.12 -18.93 -10.10
CA GLU A 88 -5.66 -20.30 -10.07
C GLU A 88 -4.69 -21.29 -10.73
N ARG A 89 -4.16 -20.96 -11.93
CA ARG A 89 -3.14 -21.79 -12.59
C ARG A 89 -1.85 -21.92 -11.76
N ALA A 90 -1.39 -20.82 -11.16
CA ALA A 90 -0.21 -20.85 -10.31
C ALA A 90 -0.41 -21.71 -9.06
N LEU A 91 -1.59 -21.65 -8.42
CA LEU A 91 -1.94 -22.44 -7.25
C LEU A 91 -2.12 -23.95 -7.56
N SER A 92 -2.22 -24.37 -8.83
CA SER A 92 -2.21 -25.81 -9.18
C SER A 92 -0.91 -26.53 -8.80
N ARG A 93 0.17 -25.78 -8.56
CA ARG A 93 1.39 -26.26 -7.90
C ARG A 93 1.41 -25.77 -6.46
N PRO A 94 1.92 -26.56 -5.49
CA PRO A 94 2.00 -26.13 -4.11
C PRO A 94 2.71 -24.77 -3.96
N ALA A 95 2.10 -23.86 -3.22
CA ALA A 95 2.68 -22.58 -2.84
C ALA A 95 2.49 -22.36 -1.34
N LYS A 96 3.51 -21.88 -0.65
CA LYS A 96 3.47 -21.66 0.79
C LYS A 96 2.67 -20.44 1.17
N LEU A 97 2.85 -19.36 0.37
CA LEU A 97 2.28 -18.04 0.68
C LEU A 97 1.91 -17.29 -0.61
N ALA A 98 0.77 -16.64 -0.59
CA ALA A 98 0.32 -15.66 -1.57
C ALA A 98 0.30 -14.27 -0.91
N TYR A 99 0.93 -13.29 -1.56
CA TYR A 99 1.04 -11.91 -1.06
C TYR A 99 0.52 -10.92 -2.09
N CYS A 100 -0.36 -10.03 -1.68
CA CYS A 100 -0.80 -8.91 -2.52
C CYS A 100 -0.89 -7.60 -1.72
N GLU A 101 -0.77 -6.48 -2.45
CA GLU A 101 -1.09 -5.14 -1.99
C GLU A 101 -2.31 -4.66 -2.80
N THR A 102 -3.34 -4.16 -2.11
CA THR A 102 -4.57 -3.72 -2.78
C THR A 102 -5.22 -2.56 -2.04
N PRO A 103 -5.43 -1.42 -2.74
CA PRO A 103 -5.07 -1.09 -4.13
C PRO A 103 -3.56 -1.16 -4.41
N SER A 104 -3.20 -1.46 -5.66
CA SER A 104 -1.81 -1.49 -6.10
C SER A 104 -1.18 -0.08 -6.15
N ASN A 105 0.12 0.00 -5.97
CA ASN A 105 0.87 1.25 -6.03
C ASN A 105 1.77 1.29 -7.29
N PRO A 106 1.61 2.24 -8.19
CA PRO A 106 0.72 3.40 -8.18
C PRO A 106 -0.54 3.26 -9.06
N THR A 107 -0.81 2.12 -9.66
CA THR A 107 -1.84 1.93 -10.71
C THR A 107 -3.25 1.79 -10.19
N ILE A 108 -3.42 1.63 -8.86
CA ILE A 108 -4.73 1.54 -8.17
C ILE A 108 -5.58 0.36 -8.70
N GLU A 109 -4.94 -0.71 -9.14
CA GLU A 109 -5.62 -1.96 -9.46
C GLU A 109 -6.04 -2.71 -8.19
N ILE A 110 -7.18 -3.37 -8.24
CA ILE A 110 -7.79 -4.00 -7.08
C ILE A 110 -7.70 -5.52 -7.20
N VAL A 111 -7.15 -6.17 -6.18
CA VAL A 111 -7.23 -7.63 -6.04
C VAL A 111 -8.58 -8.00 -5.45
N ASP A 112 -9.29 -8.96 -6.05
CA ASP A 112 -10.49 -9.56 -5.44
C ASP A 112 -10.06 -10.45 -4.27
N ILE A 113 -10.05 -9.86 -3.06
CA ILE A 113 -9.58 -10.53 -1.84
C ILE A 113 -10.36 -11.78 -1.56
N GLN A 114 -11.69 -11.74 -1.67
CA GLN A 114 -12.54 -12.88 -1.36
C GLN A 114 -12.32 -14.04 -2.33
N SER A 115 -12.26 -13.75 -3.63
CA SER A 115 -12.04 -14.79 -4.64
C SER A 115 -10.64 -15.40 -4.49
N LEU A 116 -9.60 -14.58 -4.31
CA LEU A 116 -8.23 -15.07 -4.11
C LEU A 116 -8.09 -15.84 -2.79
N SER A 117 -8.73 -15.39 -1.71
CA SER A 117 -8.76 -16.12 -0.44
C SER A 117 -9.35 -17.52 -0.59
N ASN A 118 -10.46 -17.65 -1.34
CA ASN A 118 -11.07 -18.96 -1.58
C ASN A 118 -10.14 -19.90 -2.35
N LEU A 119 -9.43 -19.37 -3.36
CA LEU A 119 -8.42 -20.13 -4.11
C LEU A 119 -7.26 -20.57 -3.18
N CYS A 120 -6.69 -19.62 -2.43
CA CYS A 120 -5.59 -19.92 -1.50
C CYS A 120 -5.98 -20.97 -0.48
N ARG A 121 -7.18 -20.87 0.11
CA ARG A 121 -7.69 -21.84 1.07
C ARG A 121 -7.88 -23.22 0.46
N ALA A 122 -8.37 -23.32 -0.77
CA ALA A 122 -8.54 -24.61 -1.46
C ALA A 122 -7.20 -25.32 -1.74
N HIS A 123 -6.10 -24.57 -1.77
CA HIS A 123 -4.74 -25.06 -2.04
C HIS A 123 -3.81 -25.00 -0.82
N GLU A 124 -4.34 -24.80 0.40
CA GLU A 124 -3.58 -24.69 1.66
C GLU A 124 -2.44 -23.67 1.61
N CYS A 125 -2.63 -22.58 0.84
CA CYS A 125 -1.70 -21.47 0.66
C CYS A 125 -2.06 -20.34 1.62
N LEU A 126 -1.11 -19.87 2.44
CA LEU A 126 -1.31 -18.74 3.36
C LEU A 126 -1.53 -17.44 2.55
N PHE A 127 -2.62 -16.72 2.80
CA PHE A 127 -2.94 -15.51 2.07
C PHE A 127 -2.71 -14.25 2.91
N VAL A 128 -1.79 -13.41 2.45
CA VAL A 128 -1.35 -12.17 3.11
C VAL A 128 -1.72 -10.95 2.27
N VAL A 129 -2.38 -9.98 2.88
CA VAL A 129 -2.80 -8.73 2.23
C VAL A 129 -2.13 -7.53 2.90
N ASP A 130 -1.43 -6.71 2.13
CA ASP A 130 -1.00 -5.39 2.55
C ASP A 130 -2.16 -4.40 2.36
N ASN A 131 -2.68 -3.90 3.49
CA ASN A 131 -3.83 -3.00 3.55
C ASN A 131 -3.44 -1.55 3.88
N CYS A 132 -2.21 -1.18 3.56
CA CYS A 132 -1.63 0.11 3.94
C CYS A 132 -2.43 1.31 3.41
N PHE A 133 -2.94 1.24 2.17
CA PHE A 133 -3.65 2.36 1.53
C PHE A 133 -5.06 2.57 2.10
N MET A 134 -5.75 1.47 2.39
CA MET A 134 -7.17 1.53 2.76
C MET A 134 -7.38 1.61 4.25
N THR A 135 -6.44 1.16 5.06
CA THR A 135 -6.58 1.06 6.52
C THR A 135 -7.78 0.19 6.92
N PRO A 136 -7.94 -0.20 8.18
CA PRO A 136 -9.13 -0.95 8.62
C PRO A 136 -10.44 -0.13 8.55
N VAL A 137 -10.35 1.16 8.27
CA VAL A 137 -11.54 2.02 8.09
C VAL A 137 -12.23 1.75 6.77
N LEU A 138 -11.47 1.66 5.68
CA LEU A 138 -12.02 1.58 4.32
C LEU A 138 -12.09 0.15 3.78
N GLN A 139 -11.22 -0.76 4.23
CA GLN A 139 -11.17 -2.15 3.79
C GLN A 139 -10.76 -3.06 4.95
N LYS A 140 -11.39 -4.24 5.05
CA LYS A 140 -11.10 -5.25 6.08
C LYS A 140 -10.77 -6.60 5.45
N PRO A 141 -9.52 -6.84 5.06
CA PRO A 141 -9.12 -8.06 4.36
C PRO A 141 -9.39 -9.35 5.15
N LEU A 142 -9.27 -9.35 6.48
CA LEU A 142 -9.59 -10.52 7.31
C LEU A 142 -11.05 -10.93 7.17
N ALA A 143 -11.97 -9.97 7.13
CA ALA A 143 -13.40 -10.24 6.93
C ALA A 143 -13.71 -10.79 5.53
N LEU A 144 -12.81 -10.54 4.55
CA LEU A 144 -12.88 -11.05 3.18
C LEU A 144 -12.09 -12.37 3.00
N GLY A 145 -11.53 -12.91 4.09
CA GLY A 145 -10.90 -14.21 4.13
C GLY A 145 -9.39 -14.24 4.04
N ALA A 146 -8.70 -13.10 4.06
CA ALA A 146 -7.24 -13.08 4.21
C ALA A 146 -6.84 -13.72 5.56
N ASP A 147 -5.70 -14.40 5.59
CA ASP A 147 -5.17 -15.03 6.81
C ASP A 147 -4.37 -14.03 7.65
N LEU A 148 -3.56 -13.21 7.00
CA LEU A 148 -2.78 -12.15 7.62
C LEU A 148 -2.96 -10.83 6.87
N VAL A 149 -2.92 -9.74 7.63
CA VAL A 149 -2.92 -8.38 7.12
C VAL A 149 -1.66 -7.66 7.58
N ILE A 150 -1.06 -6.90 6.67
CA ILE A 150 0.10 -6.07 6.95
C ILE A 150 -0.30 -4.59 6.84
N HIS A 151 0.23 -3.79 7.74
CA HIS A 151 0.17 -2.34 7.68
C HIS A 151 1.56 -1.71 7.78
N SER A 152 1.83 -0.73 6.93
CA SER A 152 2.83 0.29 7.22
C SER A 152 2.17 1.36 8.08
N ALA A 153 2.40 1.30 9.40
CA ALA A 153 1.83 2.29 10.33
C ALA A 153 2.37 3.70 10.07
N THR A 154 3.54 3.81 9.43
CA THR A 154 4.17 5.03 8.93
C THR A 154 3.22 5.92 8.11
N LYS A 155 2.22 5.31 7.44
CA LYS A 155 1.31 5.97 6.49
C LYS A 155 0.09 6.53 7.24
N TYR A 156 -1.09 6.17 6.84
CA TYR A 156 -2.35 6.70 7.40
C TYR A 156 -2.56 6.41 8.90
N LEU A 157 -1.95 5.34 9.47
CA LEU A 157 -2.12 5.06 10.91
C LEU A 157 -1.43 6.13 11.77
N ASP A 158 -0.27 6.66 11.34
CA ASP A 158 0.31 7.88 11.88
C ASP A 158 -0.45 9.13 11.38
N GLY A 159 -0.55 9.26 10.07
CA GLY A 159 -1.27 10.32 9.36
C GLY A 159 -0.59 11.68 9.32
N GLN A 160 0.63 11.83 9.84
CA GLN A 160 1.34 13.11 9.90
C GLN A 160 2.85 13.01 9.58
N GLY A 161 3.31 11.88 9.07
CA GLY A 161 4.71 11.68 8.68
C GLY A 161 5.73 11.80 9.83
N ARG A 162 5.32 11.46 11.07
CA ARG A 162 6.12 11.70 12.29
C ARG A 162 7.09 10.58 12.63
N VAL A 163 6.65 9.31 12.44
CA VAL A 163 7.39 8.13 12.89
C VAL A 163 7.22 6.94 11.94
N LEU A 164 8.17 6.00 12.01
CA LEU A 164 8.12 4.75 11.27
C LEU A 164 7.54 3.62 12.12
N GLY A 165 6.78 2.74 11.50
CA GLY A 165 6.29 1.53 12.12
C GLY A 165 5.53 0.63 11.14
N GLY A 166 5.24 -0.58 11.59
CA GLY A 166 4.43 -1.54 10.88
C GLY A 166 3.69 -2.46 11.82
N ALA A 167 2.81 -3.28 11.29
CA ALA A 167 2.10 -4.30 12.06
C ALA A 167 1.72 -5.48 11.18
N VAL A 168 1.65 -6.66 11.79
CA VAL A 168 1.11 -7.90 11.22
C VAL A 168 -0.07 -8.32 12.09
N LEU A 169 -1.21 -8.59 11.47
CA LEU A 169 -2.47 -8.92 12.15
C LEU A 169 -3.11 -10.16 11.53
N GLY A 170 -3.81 -10.93 12.35
CA GLY A 170 -4.55 -12.09 11.88
C GLY A 170 -4.96 -13.01 13.03
N ARG A 171 -5.12 -14.30 12.73
CA ARG A 171 -5.34 -15.32 13.75
C ARG A 171 -4.12 -15.45 14.66
N ALA A 172 -4.35 -15.75 15.93
CA ALA A 172 -3.30 -15.83 16.94
C ALA A 172 -2.22 -16.86 16.61
N ASP A 173 -2.60 -18.01 16.07
CA ASP A 173 -1.69 -19.10 15.67
C ASP A 173 -0.76 -18.71 14.49
N LEU A 174 -1.19 -17.77 13.65
CA LEU A 174 -0.39 -17.27 12.54
C LEU A 174 0.48 -16.04 12.91
N VAL A 175 0.06 -15.26 13.90
CA VAL A 175 0.83 -14.11 14.38
C VAL A 175 1.93 -14.54 15.37
N GLU A 176 1.74 -15.63 16.11
CA GLU A 176 2.73 -16.10 17.11
C GLU A 176 4.12 -16.39 16.49
N PRO A 177 4.27 -17.10 15.34
CA PRO A 177 5.57 -17.29 14.70
C PRO A 177 6.23 -15.96 14.31
N VAL A 178 5.44 -14.95 13.89
CA VAL A 178 5.93 -13.59 13.58
C VAL A 178 6.45 -12.93 14.85
N THR A 179 5.72 -13.02 15.97
CA THR A 179 6.12 -12.52 17.28
C THR A 179 7.45 -13.15 17.73
N SER A 180 7.58 -14.48 17.58
CA SER A 180 8.80 -15.22 17.91
C SER A 180 9.99 -14.73 17.08
N PHE A 181 9.80 -14.55 15.77
CA PHE A 181 10.84 -13.99 14.89
C PHE A 181 11.25 -12.57 15.31
N ILE A 182 10.28 -11.68 15.56
CA ILE A 182 10.55 -10.29 15.96
C ILE A 182 11.34 -10.22 17.25
N ARG A 183 10.97 -11.02 18.25
CA ARG A 183 11.69 -11.10 19.54
C ARG A 183 13.13 -11.57 19.38
N SER A 184 13.40 -12.46 18.45
CA SER A 184 14.75 -12.97 18.15
C SER A 184 15.53 -12.05 17.21
N GLY A 185 14.89 -11.58 16.14
CA GLY A 185 15.48 -10.77 15.07
C GLY A 185 15.60 -9.27 15.38
N GLY A 186 14.90 -8.78 16.40
CA GLY A 186 15.03 -7.41 16.88
C GLY A 186 14.29 -6.35 16.05
N VAL A 187 13.35 -6.73 15.19
CA VAL A 187 12.57 -5.81 14.33
C VAL A 187 11.42 -5.15 15.13
N THR A 188 11.68 -4.70 16.35
CA THR A 188 10.68 -4.25 17.30
C THR A 188 10.34 -2.76 17.17
N MET A 189 9.07 -2.41 17.41
CA MET A 189 8.62 -1.03 17.47
C MET A 189 9.08 -0.34 18.77
N SER A 190 9.50 0.92 18.70
CA SER A 190 9.76 1.71 19.90
C SER A 190 8.46 2.12 20.60
N ALA A 191 8.49 2.22 21.92
CA ALA A 191 7.34 2.67 22.72
C ALA A 191 6.91 4.10 22.36
N PHE A 192 7.85 4.97 22.01
CA PHE A 192 7.53 6.33 21.55
C PHE A 192 6.71 6.31 20.25
N ASN A 193 7.14 5.51 19.26
CA ASN A 193 6.42 5.39 18.00
C ASN A 193 5.02 4.79 18.22
N ALA A 194 4.91 3.76 19.08
CA ALA A 194 3.63 3.17 19.42
C ALA A 194 2.67 4.18 20.05
N TRP A 195 3.17 5.07 20.92
CA TRP A 195 2.37 6.16 21.50
C TRP A 195 1.89 7.13 20.42
N VAL A 196 2.75 7.52 19.47
CA VAL A 196 2.36 8.38 18.35
C VAL A 196 1.27 7.72 17.50
N PHE A 197 1.40 6.42 17.19
CA PHE A 197 0.38 5.68 16.44
C PHE A 197 -0.94 5.57 17.20
N LEU A 198 -0.91 5.37 18.53
CA LEU A 198 -2.13 5.41 19.35
C LEU A 198 -2.88 6.72 19.17
N LYS A 199 -2.15 7.85 19.11
CA LYS A 199 -2.75 9.17 18.83
C LYS A 199 -3.24 9.29 17.38
N GLY A 200 -2.53 8.74 16.43
CA GLY A 200 -2.97 8.69 15.03
C GLY A 200 -4.28 7.90 14.85
N LEU A 201 -4.41 6.76 15.53
CA LEU A 201 -5.64 5.94 15.48
C LEU A 201 -6.89 6.64 16.02
N GLU A 202 -6.75 7.60 16.93
CA GLU A 202 -7.89 8.35 17.51
C GLU A 202 -8.64 9.19 16.46
N THR A 203 -7.96 9.61 15.37
CA THR A 203 -8.52 10.43 14.30
C THR A 203 -8.57 9.71 12.96
N LEU A 204 -8.25 8.43 12.92
CA LEU A 204 -8.11 7.69 11.67
C LEU A 204 -9.36 7.72 10.81
N ASP A 205 -10.53 7.47 11.40
CA ASP A 205 -11.81 7.42 10.68
C ASP A 205 -12.13 8.77 10.01
N ILE A 206 -12.03 9.86 10.78
CA ILE A 206 -12.30 11.23 10.28
C ILE A 206 -11.33 11.60 9.17
N ARG A 207 -10.03 11.26 9.32
CA ARG A 207 -9.02 11.55 8.31
C ARG A 207 -9.25 10.75 7.04
N MET A 208 -9.51 9.45 7.14
CA MET A 208 -9.73 8.61 5.96
C MET A 208 -10.95 9.03 5.17
N LYS A 209 -12.01 9.52 5.85
CA LYS A 209 -13.15 10.12 5.17
C LYS A 209 -12.75 11.37 4.40
N ALA A 210 -12.10 12.32 5.05
CA ALA A 210 -11.69 13.59 4.44
C ALA A 210 -10.67 13.37 3.28
N HIS A 211 -9.70 12.47 3.45
CA HIS A 211 -8.79 12.08 2.36
C HIS A 211 -9.54 11.52 1.16
N SER A 212 -10.55 10.67 1.39
CA SER A 212 -11.33 10.06 0.31
C SER A 212 -12.21 11.08 -0.40
N ASP A 213 -12.85 11.99 0.35
CA ASP A 213 -13.69 13.04 -0.21
C ASP A 213 -12.85 13.99 -1.09
N ASN A 214 -11.72 14.48 -0.59
CA ASN A 214 -10.81 15.34 -1.33
C ASN A 214 -10.22 14.65 -2.58
N ALA A 215 -9.79 13.39 -2.43
CA ALA A 215 -9.21 12.63 -3.55
C ALA A 215 -10.25 12.35 -4.65
N LEU A 216 -11.50 12.11 -4.29
CA LEU A 216 -12.58 11.90 -5.27
C LEU A 216 -12.86 13.18 -6.08
N GLU A 217 -12.92 14.32 -5.41
CA GLU A 217 -13.17 15.59 -6.06
C GLU A 217 -12.00 15.96 -6.98
N LEU A 218 -10.77 15.86 -6.51
CA LEU A 218 -9.58 16.09 -7.32
C LEU A 218 -9.50 15.12 -8.52
N ALA A 219 -9.80 13.84 -8.33
CA ALA A 219 -9.79 12.84 -9.39
C ALA A 219 -10.81 13.15 -10.49
N ARG A 220 -12.03 13.53 -10.12
CA ARG A 220 -13.07 13.95 -11.06
C ARG A 220 -12.69 15.20 -11.86
N TRP A 221 -12.04 16.16 -11.21
CA TRP A 221 -11.53 17.34 -11.87
C TRP A 221 -10.40 16.99 -12.85
N LEU A 222 -9.47 16.10 -12.46
CA LEU A 222 -8.39 15.63 -13.33
C LEU A 222 -8.90 14.90 -14.57
N GLU A 223 -9.96 14.10 -14.48
CA GLU A 223 -10.56 13.42 -15.66
C GLU A 223 -11.06 14.41 -16.73
N GLN A 224 -11.36 15.64 -16.35
CA GLN A 224 -11.86 16.68 -17.27
C GLN A 224 -10.74 17.48 -17.93
N GLN A 225 -9.48 17.29 -17.50
CA GLN A 225 -8.38 18.10 -18.01
C GLN A 225 -7.89 17.59 -19.37
N PRO A 226 -7.72 18.48 -20.39
CA PRO A 226 -7.30 18.05 -21.73
C PRO A 226 -5.87 17.49 -21.77
N GLN A 227 -5.02 17.83 -20.78
CA GLN A 227 -3.66 17.32 -20.63
C GLN A 227 -3.60 15.92 -20.02
N VAL A 228 -4.69 15.39 -19.46
CA VAL A 228 -4.75 14.10 -18.79
C VAL A 228 -5.27 13.04 -19.75
N GLU A 229 -4.54 11.93 -19.85
CA GLU A 229 -4.94 10.76 -20.63
C GLU A 229 -5.81 9.82 -19.80
N ARG A 230 -5.42 9.57 -18.56
CA ARG A 230 -6.07 8.61 -17.66
C ARG A 230 -5.85 9.00 -16.20
N VAL A 231 -6.89 8.83 -15.39
CA VAL A 231 -6.82 8.90 -13.92
C VAL A 231 -7.06 7.51 -13.33
N ASN A 232 -6.18 7.08 -12.44
CA ASN A 232 -6.34 5.84 -11.67
C ASN A 232 -6.72 6.23 -10.24
N TYR A 233 -7.97 6.02 -9.89
CA TYR A 233 -8.48 6.25 -8.54
C TYR A 233 -9.69 5.35 -8.25
N ALA A 234 -9.66 4.64 -7.13
CA ALA A 234 -10.68 3.64 -6.80
C ALA A 234 -12.10 4.22 -6.60
N GLY A 235 -12.22 5.52 -6.32
CA GLY A 235 -13.53 6.17 -6.12
C GLY A 235 -14.22 6.63 -7.41
N LEU A 236 -13.57 6.54 -8.58
CA LEU A 236 -14.17 7.00 -9.85
C LEU A 236 -15.18 6.02 -10.41
N ASP A 237 -16.25 6.56 -11.02
CA ASP A 237 -17.23 5.76 -11.76
C ASP A 237 -16.65 5.11 -13.02
N SER A 238 -15.61 5.70 -13.58
CA SER A 238 -14.84 5.20 -14.73
C SER A 238 -13.88 4.07 -14.40
N HIS A 239 -13.65 3.75 -13.11
CA HIS A 239 -12.71 2.70 -12.73
C HIS A 239 -13.16 1.33 -13.27
N PRO A 240 -12.28 0.57 -13.99
CA PRO A 240 -12.68 -0.66 -14.65
C PRO A 240 -13.16 -1.75 -13.69
N GLN A 241 -12.77 -1.69 -12.41
CA GLN A 241 -13.16 -2.64 -11.37
C GLN A 241 -14.21 -2.06 -10.39
N LYS A 242 -15.01 -1.07 -10.80
CA LYS A 242 -15.97 -0.38 -9.92
C LYS A 242 -16.85 -1.32 -9.10
N GLN A 243 -17.44 -2.35 -9.72
CA GLN A 243 -18.29 -3.32 -9.02
C GLN A 243 -17.57 -4.09 -7.91
N LEU A 244 -16.30 -4.41 -8.12
CA LEU A 244 -15.46 -5.04 -7.09
C LEU A 244 -15.17 -4.07 -5.95
N ILE A 245 -14.85 -2.83 -6.27
CA ILE A 245 -14.58 -1.77 -5.30
C ILE A 245 -15.78 -1.56 -4.38
N GLU A 246 -16.98 -1.42 -4.93
CA GLU A 246 -18.23 -1.23 -4.18
C GLU A 246 -18.54 -2.39 -3.21
N ARG A 247 -18.14 -3.63 -3.54
CA ARG A 247 -18.29 -4.79 -2.65
C ARG A 247 -17.24 -4.85 -1.55
N GLN A 248 -16.02 -4.38 -1.83
CA GLN A 248 -14.84 -4.64 -1.01
C GLN A 248 -14.42 -3.44 -0.16
N MET A 249 -14.69 -2.22 -0.63
CA MET A 249 -14.22 -0.97 -0.05
C MET A 249 -15.36 -0.03 0.30
N LYS A 250 -15.18 0.80 1.34
CA LYS A 250 -16.17 1.81 1.72
C LYS A 250 -15.99 3.13 0.96
N ALA A 251 -14.78 3.44 0.50
CA ALA A 251 -14.44 4.63 -0.28
C ALA A 251 -13.13 4.41 -1.02
N GLY A 252 -12.71 5.35 -1.89
CA GLY A 252 -11.55 5.22 -2.76
C GLY A 252 -10.18 5.44 -2.10
N GLY A 253 -10.14 5.91 -0.84
CA GLY A 253 -8.90 6.24 -0.14
C GLY A 253 -8.30 7.58 -0.60
N GLY A 254 -7.07 7.87 -0.18
CA GLY A 254 -6.40 9.15 -0.42
C GLY A 254 -5.32 9.13 -1.51
N VAL A 255 -5.14 8.03 -2.25
CA VAL A 255 -4.07 7.92 -3.27
C VAL A 255 -4.68 7.80 -4.65
N LEU A 256 -4.21 8.62 -5.57
CA LEU A 256 -4.52 8.56 -6.99
C LEU A 256 -3.24 8.66 -7.82
N SER A 257 -3.30 8.24 -9.07
CA SER A 257 -2.30 8.58 -10.08
C SER A 257 -2.97 8.98 -11.38
N PHE A 258 -2.26 9.72 -12.21
CA PHE A 258 -2.71 10.06 -13.55
C PHE A 258 -1.55 10.06 -14.53
N THR A 259 -1.86 9.91 -15.82
CA THR A 259 -0.89 9.99 -16.91
C THR A 259 -1.14 11.21 -17.75
N LEU A 260 -0.07 11.89 -18.15
CA LEU A 260 -0.14 13.03 -19.06
C LEU A 260 -0.38 12.54 -20.49
N LYS A 261 -1.29 13.17 -21.20
CA LYS A 261 -1.61 12.84 -22.59
C LYS A 261 -0.44 13.23 -23.51
N ASN A 262 0.08 12.24 -24.25
CA ASN A 262 1.26 12.38 -25.10
C ASN A 262 2.50 12.94 -24.35
N GLY A 263 2.53 12.77 -23.02
CA GLY A 263 3.57 13.33 -22.17
C GLY A 263 4.86 12.52 -22.17
N SER A 264 5.92 13.18 -21.76
CA SER A 264 7.25 12.64 -21.52
C SER A 264 7.56 12.61 -20.00
N ARG A 265 8.73 12.11 -19.65
CA ARG A 265 9.28 12.23 -18.28
C ARG A 265 9.53 13.66 -17.92
N GLU A 266 10.03 14.45 -18.86
CA GLU A 266 10.34 15.86 -18.72
C GLU A 266 9.08 16.67 -18.43
N ASP A 267 7.97 16.33 -19.09
CA ASP A 267 6.65 16.93 -18.81
C ASP A 267 6.17 16.62 -17.39
N ALA A 268 6.30 15.35 -16.95
CA ALA A 268 5.97 14.98 -15.58
C ALA A 268 6.83 15.78 -14.56
N TRP A 269 8.11 15.95 -14.84
CA TRP A 269 8.99 16.78 -13.99
C TRP A 269 8.65 18.26 -14.04
N ALA A 270 8.28 18.80 -15.22
CA ALA A 270 7.85 20.19 -15.35
C ALA A 270 6.59 20.45 -14.51
N PHE A 271 5.60 19.55 -14.60
CA PHE A 271 4.42 19.60 -13.75
C PHE A 271 4.78 19.63 -12.26
N LEU A 272 5.59 18.66 -11.81
CA LEU A 272 5.98 18.52 -10.40
C LEU A 272 6.74 19.73 -9.87
N ASN A 273 7.64 20.29 -10.68
CA ASN A 273 8.47 21.44 -10.28
C ASN A 273 7.68 22.76 -10.21
N ALA A 274 6.53 22.83 -10.86
CA ALA A 274 5.66 24.01 -10.84
C ALA A 274 4.65 24.01 -9.70
N THR A 275 4.40 22.86 -9.07
CA THR A 275 3.53 22.80 -7.87
C THR A 275 4.22 23.48 -6.69
N CYS A 276 3.42 24.17 -5.85
CA CYS A 276 3.93 24.96 -4.73
C CYS A 276 3.34 24.52 -3.37
N LEU A 277 2.14 23.98 -3.36
CA LEU A 277 1.45 23.51 -2.17
C LEU A 277 1.78 22.05 -1.87
N MET A 278 1.74 21.20 -2.90
CA MET A 278 2.04 19.78 -2.76
C MET A 278 3.52 19.55 -2.49
N SER A 279 3.82 18.72 -1.48
CA SER A 279 5.21 18.38 -1.14
C SER A 279 5.76 17.32 -2.10
N LEU A 280 6.86 17.60 -2.78
CA LEU A 280 7.55 16.63 -3.64
C LEU A 280 8.28 15.60 -2.78
N THR A 281 7.67 14.45 -2.59
CA THR A 281 8.23 13.33 -1.82
C THR A 281 7.58 11.99 -2.18
N ALA A 282 8.33 10.92 -2.01
CA ALA A 282 7.85 9.55 -2.23
C ALA A 282 6.90 9.03 -1.12
N ASN A 283 6.69 9.79 -0.03
CA ASN A 283 5.81 9.39 1.06
C ASN A 283 4.31 9.44 0.63
N LEU A 284 3.44 8.96 1.49
CA LEU A 284 1.98 9.02 1.36
C LEU A 284 1.33 8.88 2.73
N GLY A 285 0.04 9.19 2.82
CA GLY A 285 -0.73 8.99 4.04
C GLY A 285 -0.55 10.09 5.08
N ASP A 286 0.02 11.23 4.70
CA ASP A 286 0.14 12.44 5.53
C ASP A 286 -1.10 13.32 5.36
N VAL A 287 -1.40 14.14 6.37
CA VAL A 287 -2.40 15.22 6.26
C VAL A 287 -2.01 16.26 5.21
N LYS A 288 -0.73 16.35 4.87
CA LYS A 288 -0.23 17.15 3.75
C LYS A 288 -0.27 16.35 2.46
N THR A 289 -0.72 16.99 1.40
CA THR A 289 -0.66 16.39 0.06
C THR A 289 0.79 16.21 -0.39
N THR A 290 1.09 15.00 -0.86
CA THR A 290 2.41 14.70 -1.43
C THR A 290 2.25 14.27 -2.88
N VAL A 291 3.23 14.65 -3.70
CA VAL A 291 3.26 14.34 -5.13
C VAL A 291 4.62 13.73 -5.49
N CYS A 292 4.64 12.79 -6.43
CA CYS A 292 5.89 12.22 -6.93
C CYS A 292 5.76 11.70 -8.36
N HIS A 293 6.93 11.48 -8.99
CA HIS A 293 7.07 10.75 -10.24
C HIS A 293 7.44 9.28 -9.89
N PRO A 294 6.51 8.31 -10.02
CA PRO A 294 6.76 6.94 -9.58
C PRO A 294 7.97 6.28 -10.25
N ALA A 295 8.15 6.50 -11.55
CA ALA A 295 9.22 5.87 -12.34
C ALA A 295 10.64 6.24 -11.88
N THR A 296 10.84 7.43 -11.26
CA THR A 296 12.16 7.86 -10.75
C THR A 296 12.26 7.92 -9.22
N SER A 297 11.17 7.69 -8.50
CA SER A 297 11.15 7.73 -7.03
C SER A 297 10.81 6.37 -6.42
N THR A 298 9.53 6.08 -6.20
CA THR A 298 9.07 4.87 -5.51
C THR A 298 9.43 3.57 -6.23
N HIS A 299 9.57 3.60 -7.56
CA HIS A 299 9.92 2.47 -8.43
C HIS A 299 11.21 2.72 -9.24
N GLY A 300 11.98 3.75 -8.87
CA GLY A 300 13.20 4.14 -9.59
C GLY A 300 14.34 3.11 -9.52
N ARG A 301 14.28 2.16 -8.57
CA ARG A 301 15.26 1.07 -8.47
C ARG A 301 14.92 -0.16 -9.32
N LEU A 302 13.72 -0.19 -9.90
CA LEU A 302 13.29 -1.24 -10.81
C LEU A 302 13.80 -0.93 -12.23
N ASP A 303 14.09 -1.97 -12.98
CA ASP A 303 14.42 -1.81 -14.41
C ASP A 303 13.18 -1.42 -15.24
N ALA A 304 13.40 -1.05 -16.51
CA ALA A 304 12.33 -0.58 -17.37
C ALA A 304 11.28 -1.69 -17.66
N ALA A 305 11.71 -2.95 -17.73
CA ALA A 305 10.82 -4.08 -17.99
C ALA A 305 9.91 -4.34 -16.79
N ASP A 306 10.44 -4.29 -15.56
CA ASP A 306 9.66 -4.41 -14.35
C ASP A 306 8.63 -3.25 -14.22
N ARG A 307 9.04 -1.99 -14.50
CA ARG A 307 8.10 -0.86 -14.49
C ARG A 307 6.99 -1.01 -15.53
N GLN A 308 7.32 -1.48 -16.72
CA GLN A 308 6.34 -1.76 -17.77
C GLN A 308 5.37 -2.86 -17.36
N LEU A 309 5.85 -3.95 -16.75
CA LEU A 309 5.03 -5.03 -16.21
C LEU A 309 4.04 -4.54 -15.15
N MET A 310 4.44 -3.55 -14.35
CA MET A 310 3.62 -2.91 -13.32
C MET A 310 2.72 -1.79 -13.87
N GLY A 311 2.71 -1.52 -15.17
CA GLY A 311 1.91 -0.45 -15.79
C GLY A 311 2.37 0.98 -15.45
N ILE A 312 3.64 1.15 -15.06
CA ILE A 312 4.20 2.45 -14.64
C ILE A 312 4.84 3.12 -15.85
N SER A 313 4.20 4.15 -16.37
CA SER A 313 4.73 4.95 -17.49
C SER A 313 5.65 6.08 -17.03
N GLU A 314 6.49 6.57 -17.96
CA GLU A 314 7.43 7.67 -17.72
C GLU A 314 6.75 9.06 -17.58
N HIS A 315 5.47 9.16 -17.90
CA HIS A 315 4.66 10.38 -17.77
C HIS A 315 3.55 10.24 -16.71
N MET A 316 3.69 9.27 -15.79
CA MET A 316 2.76 9.05 -14.67
C MET A 316 3.15 9.92 -13.48
N ILE A 317 2.16 10.54 -12.87
CA ILE A 317 2.26 11.31 -11.63
C ILE A 317 1.37 10.65 -10.57
N ARG A 318 1.88 10.47 -9.35
CA ARG A 318 1.08 9.99 -8.20
C ARG A 318 0.89 11.13 -7.22
N ILE A 319 -0.35 11.32 -6.77
CA ILE A 319 -0.72 12.23 -5.69
C ILE A 319 -1.27 11.41 -4.52
N ALA A 320 -0.71 11.61 -3.33
CA ALA A 320 -1.35 11.19 -2.08
C ALA A 320 -2.02 12.43 -1.48
N VAL A 321 -3.32 12.48 -1.62
CA VAL A 321 -4.14 13.66 -1.31
C VAL A 321 -4.27 13.83 0.18
N GLY A 322 -3.96 15.02 0.68
CA GLY A 322 -4.03 15.42 2.08
C GLY A 322 -5.39 16.00 2.48
N LEU A 323 -5.35 16.83 3.52
CA LEU A 323 -6.52 17.45 4.13
C LEU A 323 -6.59 18.97 3.86
N GLU A 324 -5.82 19.46 2.92
CA GLU A 324 -5.92 20.85 2.43
C GLU A 324 -7.27 21.07 1.72
N SER A 325 -7.64 22.34 1.49
CA SER A 325 -8.80 22.66 0.64
C SER A 325 -8.57 22.05 -0.75
N VAL A 326 -9.56 21.35 -1.27
CA VAL A 326 -9.46 20.72 -2.59
C VAL A 326 -9.32 21.77 -3.69
N GLU A 327 -9.91 22.96 -3.51
CA GLU A 327 -9.77 24.11 -4.43
C GLU A 327 -8.31 24.56 -4.53
N ASP A 328 -7.59 24.60 -3.41
CA ASP A 328 -6.16 24.96 -3.38
C ASP A 328 -5.32 23.88 -4.08
N LEU A 329 -5.67 22.61 -3.91
CA LEU A 329 -5.01 21.48 -4.62
C LEU A 329 -5.25 21.54 -6.13
N ILE A 330 -6.47 21.89 -6.55
CA ILE A 330 -6.83 22.11 -7.96
C ILE A 330 -5.99 23.25 -8.55
N GLN A 331 -5.91 24.39 -7.87
CA GLN A 331 -5.08 25.52 -8.31
C GLN A 331 -3.60 25.15 -8.43
N ASP A 332 -3.10 24.29 -7.52
CA ASP A 332 -1.73 23.83 -7.58
C ASP A 332 -1.49 22.88 -8.78
N CYS A 333 -2.47 22.03 -9.12
CA CYS A 333 -2.45 21.24 -10.35
C CYS A 333 -2.52 22.12 -11.61
N GLU A 334 -3.32 23.19 -11.62
CA GLU A 334 -3.39 24.16 -12.74
C GLU A 334 -2.04 24.82 -12.99
N ARG A 335 -1.27 25.15 -11.94
CA ARG A 335 0.12 25.63 -12.08
C ARG A 335 0.99 24.59 -12.77
N GLY A 336 0.88 23.31 -12.33
CA GLY A 336 1.58 22.18 -12.95
C GLY A 336 1.27 22.06 -14.44
N PHE A 337 0.00 22.11 -14.83
CA PHE A 337 -0.43 22.03 -16.24
C PHE A 337 0.01 23.25 -17.07
N SER A 338 0.02 24.44 -16.47
CA SER A 338 0.49 25.66 -17.15
C SER A 338 1.96 25.59 -17.54
N ALA A 339 2.78 24.85 -16.78
CA ALA A 339 4.19 24.65 -17.09
C ALA A 339 4.42 23.76 -18.32
N LEU A 340 3.44 22.92 -18.71
CA LEU A 340 3.53 22.04 -19.89
C LEU A 340 3.35 22.83 -21.19
N THR A 341 2.62 23.93 -21.18
CA THR A 341 2.33 24.77 -22.35
C THR A 341 3.43 25.79 -22.68
N CYS A 342 4.42 25.93 -21.79
CA CYS A 342 5.54 26.89 -21.96
C CYS A 342 6.80 26.28 -22.58
N GLN A 343 6.73 25.05 -23.12
CA GLN A 343 7.90 24.34 -23.68
C GLN A 343 7.96 24.40 -25.23
N ASP A 344 7.21 25.33 -25.89
CA ASP A 344 7.27 25.57 -27.33
C ASP A 344 8.43 26.53 -27.72
#